data_dbf01a26bb63eca057454d6d8c4a0535
#
_entry.id   dbf01a26bb63eca057454d6d8c4a0535
#
_cell.length_a   1.000
_cell.length_b   1.000
_cell.length_c   1.000
_cell.angle_alpha   90.00
_cell.angle_beta   90.00
_cell.angle_gamma   90.00
#
_symmetry.space_group_name_H-M   'P 1'
#
loop_
_entity.id
_entity.type
_entity.pdbx_description
1 polymer ?
#
loop_
_entity_poly.entity_id
_entity_poly.type
_entity_poly.pdbx_seq_one_letter_code
_entity_poly.pdbx_strand_id
1 'polypeptide(L)'
;MTTEAFLWFGCKWLINEKEKTDWLLRLLKGETRLEASLKKRLLQFQTEDIKSSKKATLNQVLALVGEKESERKAQAAVDAHNAHVKKMNDLAKKEANLWISVENDLKSNSYKQHDEAAQTLKDLHEMALFFNKKADFLTKFKAIVDMFSGSKAKISRMVKAGLPFNDF
;
A
#
# COMPACT_ATOMS: atom_id res chain seq x y z
N MET A 1 15.31 -5.78 5.53
CA MET A 1 15.70 -6.30 6.85
C MET A 1 16.27 -7.69 6.59
N THR A 2 17.58 -7.82 6.76
CA THR A 2 18.38 -8.97 6.35
C THR A 2 18.12 -10.18 7.24
N THR A 3 18.13 -11.35 6.65
CA THR A 3 17.93 -12.69 7.27
C THR A 3 18.85 -12.96 8.48
N GLU A 4 19.95 -12.22 8.62
CA GLU A 4 20.90 -12.33 9.74
C GLU A 4 20.35 -11.80 11.08
N ALA A 5 19.46 -10.80 11.07
CA ALA A 5 18.90 -10.26 12.30
C ALA A 5 17.93 -11.24 12.99
N PHE A 6 17.29 -12.13 12.22
CA PHE A 6 16.36 -13.12 12.77
C PHE A 6 17.08 -14.28 13.48
N LEU A 7 18.29 -14.62 13.04
CA LEU A 7 19.09 -15.69 13.67
C LEU A 7 19.67 -15.25 15.02
N TRP A 8 19.91 -13.95 15.20
CA TRP A 8 20.52 -13.44 16.45
C TRP A 8 19.50 -13.33 17.61
N PHE A 9 18.24 -13.05 17.32
CA PHE A 9 17.18 -12.97 18.35
C PHE A 9 16.72 -14.34 18.85
N GLY A 10 16.75 -15.38 18.02
CA GLY A 10 16.35 -16.74 18.39
C GLY A 10 17.30 -17.44 19.36
N CYS A 11 18.60 -17.14 19.28
CA CYS A 11 19.62 -17.82 20.09
C CYS A 11 19.62 -17.40 21.57
N LYS A 12 19.00 -16.28 21.94
CA LYS A 12 19.05 -15.76 23.32
C LYS A 12 18.30 -16.63 24.35
N TRP A 13 17.38 -17.49 23.88
CA TRP A 13 16.51 -18.33 24.75
C TRP A 13 16.85 -19.82 24.70
N LEU A 14 17.69 -20.27 23.75
CA LEU A 14 17.97 -21.68 23.51
C LEU A 14 19.04 -22.25 24.42
N ILE A 15 19.92 -21.45 25.00
CA ILE A 15 21.03 -21.89 25.83
C ILE A 15 20.93 -21.23 27.21
N ASN A 16 20.89 -22.04 28.26
CA ASN A 16 20.85 -21.57 29.66
C ASN A 16 22.13 -20.78 29.99
N GLU A 17 22.03 -19.81 30.89
CA GLU A 17 23.20 -18.98 31.33
C GLU A 17 24.39 -19.82 31.87
N LYS A 18 24.10 -20.92 32.59
CA LYS A 18 25.13 -21.85 33.04
C LYS A 18 25.85 -22.54 31.86
N GLU A 19 25.10 -22.94 30.85
CA GLU A 19 25.63 -23.59 29.65
C GLU A 19 26.47 -22.59 28.83
N LYS A 20 26.03 -21.33 28.73
CA LYS A 20 26.81 -20.27 28.09
C LYS A 20 28.17 -20.06 28.81
N THR A 21 28.14 -19.99 30.12
CA THR A 21 29.35 -19.84 30.94
C THR A 21 30.30 -21.02 30.74
N ASP A 22 29.78 -22.25 30.72
CA ASP A 22 30.60 -23.44 30.47
C ASP A 22 31.26 -23.43 29.08
N TRP A 23 30.50 -23.02 28.03
CA TRP A 23 31.05 -22.86 26.70
C TRP A 23 32.17 -21.81 26.63
N LEU A 24 32.01 -20.69 27.35
CA LEU A 24 33.03 -19.63 27.44
C LEU A 24 34.29 -20.13 28.15
N LEU A 25 34.14 -20.87 29.26
CA LEU A 25 35.29 -21.46 29.98
C LEU A 25 36.04 -22.47 29.13
N ARG A 26 35.35 -23.29 28.35
CA ARG A 26 35.97 -24.25 27.41
C ARG A 26 36.70 -23.53 26.29
N LEU A 27 36.16 -22.40 25.79
CA LEU A 27 36.83 -21.55 24.81
C LEU A 27 38.14 -20.97 25.37
N LEU A 28 38.10 -20.45 26.62
CA LEU A 28 39.27 -19.89 27.30
C LEU A 28 40.37 -20.94 27.57
N LYS A 29 39.95 -22.19 27.79
CA LYS A 29 40.90 -23.33 27.95
C LYS A 29 41.50 -23.80 26.63
N GLY A 30 41.15 -23.20 25.49
CA GLY A 30 41.65 -23.55 24.17
C GLY A 30 41.22 -24.92 23.67
N GLU A 31 40.01 -25.40 24.07
CA GLU A 31 39.48 -26.68 23.64
C GLU A 31 39.27 -26.71 22.12
N THR A 32 39.88 -27.69 21.44
CA THR A 32 39.73 -27.84 20.00
C THR A 32 38.38 -28.43 19.62
N ARG A 33 37.83 -28.07 18.44
CA ARG A 33 36.56 -28.55 17.91
C ARG A 33 35.30 -28.07 18.67
N LEU A 34 35.42 -26.98 19.44
CA LEU A 34 34.32 -26.41 20.21
C LEU A 34 33.16 -25.99 19.30
N GLU A 35 33.48 -25.44 18.11
CA GLU A 35 32.50 -25.04 17.09
C GLU A 35 31.61 -26.21 16.66
N ALA A 36 32.22 -27.38 16.35
CA ALA A 36 31.49 -28.57 15.94
C ALA A 36 30.55 -29.07 17.05
N SER A 37 31.03 -29.04 18.31
CA SER A 37 30.26 -29.44 19.48
C SER A 37 29.06 -28.49 19.73
N LEU A 38 29.27 -27.19 19.61
CA LEU A 38 28.20 -26.17 19.73
C LEU A 38 27.17 -26.30 18.61
N LYS A 39 27.63 -26.48 17.36
CA LYS A 39 26.76 -26.72 16.21
C LYS A 39 25.91 -27.97 16.40
N LYS A 40 26.47 -29.05 16.88
CA LYS A 40 25.72 -30.29 17.18
C LYS A 40 24.68 -30.05 18.26
N ARG A 41 24.99 -29.27 19.31
CA ARG A 41 24.05 -28.93 20.38
C ARG A 41 22.89 -28.08 19.86
N LEU A 42 23.15 -27.06 19.04
CA LEU A 42 22.11 -26.21 18.42
C LEU A 42 21.18 -27.00 17.49
N LEU A 43 21.74 -27.95 16.73
CA LEU A 43 20.94 -28.83 15.87
C LEU A 43 20.01 -29.76 16.67
N GLN A 44 20.42 -30.17 17.87
CA GLN A 44 19.54 -30.96 18.76
C GLN A 44 18.29 -30.18 19.19
N PHE A 45 18.41 -28.90 19.52
CA PHE A 45 17.26 -28.07 19.83
C PHE A 45 16.29 -27.93 18.63
N GLN A 46 16.84 -27.72 17.42
CA GLN A 46 16.00 -27.67 16.22
C GLN A 46 15.20 -28.97 15.97
N THR A 47 15.83 -30.13 16.26
CA THR A 47 15.16 -31.43 16.07
C THR A 47 14.13 -31.72 17.15
N GLU A 48 14.30 -31.20 18.36
CA GLU A 48 13.30 -31.32 19.44
C GLU A 48 12.08 -30.45 19.18
N ASP A 49 12.26 -29.20 18.71
CA ASP A 49 11.15 -28.31 18.32
C ASP A 49 10.34 -28.87 17.15
N ILE A 50 10.99 -29.50 16.17
CA ILE A 50 10.31 -30.16 15.04
C ILE A 50 9.51 -31.38 15.49
N LYS A 51 9.97 -32.10 16.51
CA LYS A 51 9.25 -33.27 17.06
C LYS A 51 8.06 -32.87 17.93
N SER A 52 8.12 -31.73 18.60
CA SER A 52 7.03 -31.20 19.45
C SER A 52 5.95 -30.47 18.67
N SER A 53 6.25 -29.95 17.48
CA SER A 53 5.25 -29.32 16.63
C SER A 53 4.27 -30.38 16.13
N LYS A 54 3.01 -30.32 16.55
CA LYS A 54 1.93 -31.12 15.97
C LYS A 54 1.97 -30.94 14.46
N LYS A 55 2.30 -32.00 13.70
CA LYS A 55 2.31 -31.95 12.23
C LYS A 55 0.88 -31.61 11.79
N ALA A 56 0.68 -30.38 11.35
CA ALA A 56 -0.58 -29.98 10.75
C ALA A 56 -0.82 -30.82 9.50
N THR A 57 -2.02 -31.34 9.34
CA THR A 57 -2.39 -32.04 8.10
C THR A 57 -2.42 -31.06 6.94
N LEU A 58 -2.19 -31.54 5.73
CA LEU A 58 -2.25 -30.70 4.52
C LEU A 58 -3.57 -29.90 4.46
N ASN A 59 -4.69 -30.53 4.82
CA ASN A 59 -6.00 -29.87 4.83
C ASN A 59 -6.07 -28.73 5.84
N GLN A 60 -5.46 -28.87 7.02
CA GLN A 60 -5.39 -27.78 8.01
C GLN A 60 -4.54 -26.60 7.52
N VAL A 61 -3.42 -26.90 6.85
CA VAL A 61 -2.58 -25.85 6.26
C VAL A 61 -3.33 -25.13 5.13
N LEU A 62 -4.00 -25.85 4.26
CA LEU A 62 -4.81 -25.28 3.18
C LEU A 62 -5.96 -24.41 3.71
N ALA A 63 -6.64 -24.85 4.75
CA ALA A 63 -7.68 -24.06 5.41
C ALA A 63 -7.12 -22.73 5.96
N LEU A 64 -6.01 -22.79 6.70
CA LEU A 64 -5.33 -21.61 7.24
C LEU A 64 -4.86 -20.63 6.15
N VAL A 65 -4.37 -21.16 5.02
CA VAL A 65 -3.99 -20.34 3.87
C VAL A 65 -5.22 -19.64 3.31
N GLY A 66 -6.35 -20.35 3.13
CA GLY A 66 -7.59 -19.75 2.64
C GLY A 66 -8.12 -18.64 3.57
N GLU A 67 -8.10 -18.87 4.89
CA GLU A 67 -8.47 -17.84 5.89
C GLU A 67 -7.56 -16.62 5.79
N LYS A 68 -6.25 -16.82 5.74
CA LYS A 68 -5.28 -15.72 5.64
C LYS A 68 -5.40 -14.95 4.35
N GLU A 69 -5.69 -15.60 3.23
CA GLU A 69 -5.96 -14.91 1.97
C GLU A 69 -7.25 -14.08 2.03
N SER A 70 -8.30 -14.59 2.65
CA SER A 70 -9.55 -13.86 2.82
C SER A 70 -9.36 -12.63 3.74
N GLU A 71 -8.64 -12.77 4.85
CA GLU A 71 -8.27 -11.67 5.74
C GLU A 71 -7.46 -10.60 5.00
N ARG A 72 -6.46 -11.01 4.21
CA ARG A 72 -5.64 -10.07 3.42
C ARG A 72 -6.46 -9.31 2.37
N LYS A 73 -7.40 -9.98 1.69
CA LYS A 73 -8.29 -9.33 0.72
C LYS A 73 -9.24 -8.35 1.41
N ALA A 74 -9.81 -8.73 2.56
CA ALA A 74 -10.66 -7.85 3.34
C ALA A 74 -9.88 -6.61 3.85
N GLN A 75 -8.68 -6.79 4.38
CA GLN A 75 -7.85 -5.69 4.83
C GLN A 75 -7.47 -4.76 3.66
N ALA A 76 -7.07 -5.32 2.53
CA ALA A 76 -6.74 -4.53 1.33
C ALA A 76 -7.93 -3.70 0.82
N ALA A 77 -9.15 -4.24 0.90
CA ALA A 77 -10.36 -3.48 0.54
C ALA A 77 -10.63 -2.32 1.50
N VAL A 78 -10.43 -2.53 2.80
CA VAL A 78 -10.55 -1.46 3.83
C VAL A 78 -9.49 -0.39 3.61
N ASP A 79 -8.24 -0.79 3.37
CA ASP A 79 -7.15 0.15 3.13
C ASP A 79 -7.36 0.97 1.85
N ALA A 80 -7.84 0.34 0.78
CA ALA A 80 -8.21 1.01 -0.47
C ALA A 80 -9.35 2.02 -0.26
N HIS A 81 -10.38 1.64 0.48
CA HIS A 81 -11.48 2.54 0.84
C HIS A 81 -10.99 3.75 1.64
N ASN A 82 -10.19 3.51 2.67
CA ASN A 82 -9.64 4.57 3.51
C ASN A 82 -8.73 5.53 2.70
N ALA A 83 -7.92 4.99 1.79
CA ALA A 83 -7.08 5.78 0.89
C ALA A 83 -7.94 6.64 -0.05
N HIS A 84 -9.03 6.08 -0.59
CA HIS A 84 -9.99 6.82 -1.42
C HIS A 84 -10.66 7.95 -0.65
N VAL A 85 -11.20 7.67 0.55
CA VAL A 85 -11.80 8.69 1.43
C VAL A 85 -10.81 9.82 1.73
N LYS A 86 -9.56 9.47 2.05
CA LYS A 86 -8.50 10.45 2.29
C LYS A 86 -8.25 11.32 1.06
N LYS A 87 -8.12 10.70 -0.13
CA LYS A 87 -7.97 11.42 -1.41
C LYS A 87 -9.11 12.42 -1.62
N MET A 88 -10.37 11.99 -1.44
CA MET A 88 -11.54 12.86 -1.62
C MET A 88 -11.53 14.03 -0.64
N ASN A 89 -11.20 13.82 0.61
CA ASN A 89 -11.09 14.88 1.62
C ASN A 89 -9.96 15.87 1.30
N ASP A 90 -8.83 15.41 0.79
CA ASP A 90 -7.70 16.27 0.42
C ASP A 90 -8.00 17.10 -0.84
N LEU A 91 -8.74 16.54 -1.80
CA LEU A 91 -9.26 17.26 -2.96
C LEU A 91 -10.26 18.35 -2.53
N ALA A 92 -11.18 18.04 -1.62
CA ALA A 92 -12.17 18.99 -1.11
C ALA A 92 -11.53 20.22 -0.45
N LYS A 93 -10.44 20.03 0.31
CA LYS A 93 -9.67 21.14 0.91
C LYS A 93 -9.05 22.07 -0.13
N LYS A 94 -8.74 21.55 -1.31
CA LYS A 94 -8.05 22.26 -2.38
C LYS A 94 -8.98 22.66 -3.53
N GLU A 95 -10.29 22.38 -3.41
CA GLU A 95 -11.28 22.53 -4.51
C GLU A 95 -11.15 23.87 -5.24
N ALA A 96 -11.14 24.98 -4.49
CA ALA A 96 -11.06 26.33 -5.08
C ALA A 96 -9.79 26.53 -5.92
N ASN A 97 -8.64 26.08 -5.41
CA ASN A 97 -7.37 26.20 -6.10
C ASN A 97 -7.30 25.30 -7.34
N LEU A 98 -7.93 24.11 -7.28
CA LEU A 98 -7.98 23.19 -8.41
C LEU A 98 -8.83 23.76 -9.57
N TRP A 99 -9.94 24.44 -9.28
CA TRP A 99 -10.72 25.11 -10.31
C TRP A 99 -9.90 26.23 -11.00
N ILE A 100 -9.16 27.02 -10.24
CA ILE A 100 -8.27 28.07 -10.79
C ILE A 100 -7.17 27.44 -11.65
N SER A 101 -6.56 26.34 -11.19
CA SER A 101 -5.57 25.60 -11.95
C SER A 101 -6.11 25.09 -13.28
N VAL A 102 -7.29 24.47 -13.28
CA VAL A 102 -7.96 23.99 -14.49
C VAL A 102 -8.16 25.11 -15.51
N GLU A 103 -8.63 26.27 -15.07
CA GLU A 103 -8.81 27.41 -15.98
C GLU A 103 -7.48 27.89 -16.59
N ASN A 104 -6.43 27.97 -15.78
CA ASN A 104 -5.09 28.39 -16.23
C ASN A 104 -4.49 27.38 -17.21
N ASP A 105 -4.61 26.09 -16.90
CA ASP A 105 -4.11 25.01 -17.74
C ASP A 105 -4.84 24.97 -19.10
N LEU A 106 -6.16 25.22 -19.10
CA LEU A 106 -6.94 25.32 -20.33
C LEU A 106 -6.67 26.60 -21.12
N LYS A 107 -6.25 27.71 -20.46
CA LYS A 107 -5.83 28.95 -21.17
C LYS A 107 -4.46 28.80 -21.81
N SER A 108 -3.65 27.86 -21.36
CA SER A 108 -2.33 27.62 -21.92
C SER A 108 -2.40 27.10 -23.37
N ASN A 109 -1.26 27.13 -24.07
CA ASN A 109 -1.12 26.55 -25.41
C ASN A 109 -0.50 25.13 -25.37
N SER A 110 -0.28 24.56 -24.19
CA SER A 110 0.35 23.26 -24.00
C SER A 110 -0.67 22.13 -23.99
N TYR A 111 -0.52 21.19 -24.89
CA TYR A 111 -1.35 19.97 -24.91
C TYR A 111 -1.27 19.16 -23.62
N LYS A 112 -0.10 19.12 -22.99
CA LYS A 112 0.12 18.42 -21.72
C LYS A 112 -0.72 19.04 -20.60
N GLN A 113 -0.75 20.38 -20.52
CA GLN A 113 -1.57 21.10 -19.54
C GLN A 113 -3.08 20.87 -19.76
N HIS A 114 -3.52 20.77 -21.03
CA HIS A 114 -4.93 20.42 -21.32
C HIS A 114 -5.27 19.00 -20.85
N ASP A 115 -4.36 18.04 -20.95
CA ASP A 115 -4.58 16.68 -20.46
C ASP A 115 -4.58 16.64 -18.91
N GLU A 116 -3.71 17.42 -18.26
CA GLU A 116 -3.69 17.62 -16.82
C GLU A 116 -4.99 18.27 -16.31
N ALA A 117 -5.47 19.30 -17.00
CA ALA A 117 -6.78 19.93 -16.70
C ALA A 117 -7.94 18.95 -16.80
N ALA A 118 -7.97 18.12 -17.86
CA ALA A 118 -9.00 17.12 -18.04
C ALA A 118 -8.98 16.06 -16.92
N GLN A 119 -7.78 15.65 -16.48
CA GLN A 119 -7.64 14.73 -15.36
C GLN A 119 -8.07 15.36 -14.03
N THR A 120 -7.71 16.62 -13.79
CA THR A 120 -8.13 17.36 -12.59
C THR A 120 -9.66 17.54 -12.55
N LEU A 121 -10.29 17.82 -13.69
CA LEU A 121 -11.75 17.87 -13.79
C LEU A 121 -12.41 16.53 -13.48
N LYS A 122 -11.79 15.42 -13.90
CA LYS A 122 -12.26 14.07 -13.55
C LYS A 122 -12.18 13.82 -12.05
N ASP A 123 -11.06 14.17 -11.41
CA ASP A 123 -10.90 14.03 -9.97
C ASP A 123 -11.91 14.92 -9.20
N LEU A 124 -12.19 16.14 -9.67
CA LEU A 124 -13.21 17.02 -9.10
C LEU A 124 -14.64 16.46 -9.28
N HIS A 125 -14.93 15.82 -10.42
CA HIS A 125 -16.20 15.15 -10.64
C HIS A 125 -16.39 13.96 -9.69
N GLU A 126 -15.37 13.12 -9.53
CA GLU A 126 -15.38 11.99 -8.60
C GLU A 126 -15.59 12.47 -7.16
N MET A 127 -14.91 13.55 -6.75
CA MET A 127 -15.09 14.18 -5.45
C MET A 127 -16.51 14.72 -5.29
N ALA A 128 -17.07 15.38 -6.29
CA ALA A 128 -18.43 15.93 -6.25
C ALA A 128 -19.50 14.83 -6.12
N LEU A 129 -19.29 13.69 -6.77
CA LEU A 129 -20.15 12.51 -6.59
C LEU A 129 -20.05 11.95 -5.17
N PHE A 130 -18.84 11.86 -4.64
CA PHE A 130 -18.59 11.35 -3.28
C PHE A 130 -19.27 12.20 -2.20
N PHE A 131 -19.28 13.54 -2.35
CA PHE A 131 -19.91 14.47 -1.41
C PHE A 131 -21.35 14.88 -1.77
N ASN A 132 -21.98 14.23 -2.76
CA ASN A 132 -23.33 14.58 -3.26
C ASN A 132 -23.45 16.04 -3.77
N LYS A 133 -22.35 16.62 -4.29
CA LYS A 133 -22.30 17.99 -4.84
C LYS A 133 -22.30 18.02 -6.38
N LYS A 134 -22.91 17.01 -7.01
CA LYS A 134 -22.94 16.90 -8.48
C LYS A 134 -23.47 18.16 -9.17
N ALA A 135 -24.53 18.78 -8.64
CA ALA A 135 -25.17 19.99 -9.23
C ALA A 135 -24.17 21.17 -9.25
N ASP A 136 -23.44 21.39 -8.16
CA ASP A 136 -22.43 22.47 -8.07
C ASP A 136 -21.30 22.26 -9.06
N PHE A 137 -20.85 21.01 -9.19
CA PHE A 137 -19.83 20.64 -10.17
C PHE A 137 -20.31 20.90 -11.59
N LEU A 138 -21.53 20.46 -11.96
CA LEU A 138 -22.08 20.64 -13.29
C LEU A 138 -22.23 22.12 -13.67
N THR A 139 -22.62 22.96 -12.72
CA THR A 139 -22.73 24.42 -12.94
C THR A 139 -21.38 25.03 -13.29
N LYS A 140 -20.32 24.71 -12.51
CA LYS A 140 -18.96 25.18 -12.77
C LYS A 140 -18.37 24.57 -14.04
N PHE A 141 -18.61 23.28 -14.27
CA PHE A 141 -18.12 22.58 -15.46
C PHE A 141 -18.73 23.15 -16.74
N LYS A 142 -20.05 23.42 -16.73
CA LYS A 142 -20.74 24.07 -17.86
C LYS A 142 -20.12 25.43 -18.19
N ALA A 143 -19.83 26.28 -17.19
CA ALA A 143 -19.17 27.56 -17.40
C ALA A 143 -17.80 27.40 -18.08
N ILE A 144 -17.02 26.38 -17.73
CA ILE A 144 -15.74 26.06 -18.39
C ILE A 144 -15.99 25.59 -19.83
N VAL A 145 -16.92 24.70 -20.06
CA VAL A 145 -17.25 24.22 -21.42
C VAL A 145 -17.66 25.38 -22.31
N ASP A 146 -18.51 26.28 -21.82
CA ASP A 146 -18.97 27.47 -22.56
C ASP A 146 -17.80 28.40 -22.90
N MET A 147 -16.87 28.63 -21.93
CA MET A 147 -15.67 29.47 -22.13
C MET A 147 -14.75 28.91 -23.21
N PHE A 148 -14.63 27.59 -23.34
CA PHE A 148 -13.73 26.92 -24.28
C PHE A 148 -14.44 26.22 -25.44
N SER A 149 -15.73 26.49 -25.66
CA SER A 149 -16.57 25.84 -26.70
C SER A 149 -16.00 25.99 -28.12
N GLY A 150 -15.26 27.07 -28.41
CA GLY A 150 -14.57 27.26 -29.68
C GLY A 150 -13.36 26.36 -29.91
N SER A 151 -12.87 25.63 -28.89
CA SER A 151 -11.67 24.78 -28.98
C SER A 151 -12.02 23.31 -29.02
N LYS A 152 -12.26 22.76 -30.21
CA LYS A 152 -12.55 21.31 -30.40
C LYS A 152 -11.52 20.40 -29.75
N ALA A 153 -10.22 20.78 -29.76
CA ALA A 153 -9.17 19.97 -29.17
C ALA A 153 -9.28 19.85 -27.65
N LYS A 154 -9.66 20.90 -26.93
CA LYS A 154 -9.86 20.91 -25.48
C LYS A 154 -11.10 20.10 -25.10
N ILE A 155 -12.21 20.36 -25.80
CA ILE A 155 -13.45 19.61 -25.59
C ILE A 155 -13.24 18.10 -25.85
N SER A 156 -12.56 17.72 -26.93
CA SER A 156 -12.29 16.30 -27.22
C SER A 156 -11.48 15.60 -26.10
N ARG A 157 -10.56 16.31 -25.42
CA ARG A 157 -9.81 15.74 -24.27
C ARG A 157 -10.71 15.54 -23.06
N MET A 158 -11.56 16.51 -22.77
CA MET A 158 -12.53 16.39 -21.67
C MET A 158 -13.52 15.23 -21.91
N VAL A 159 -13.99 15.04 -23.15
CA VAL A 159 -14.84 13.90 -23.54
C VAL A 159 -14.08 12.59 -23.38
N LYS A 160 -12.80 12.50 -23.82
CA LYS A 160 -11.97 11.31 -23.64
C LYS A 160 -11.70 10.99 -22.16
N ALA A 161 -11.63 11.98 -21.30
CA ALA A 161 -11.53 11.79 -19.84
C ALA A 161 -12.81 11.24 -19.20
N GLY A 162 -13.92 11.15 -19.94
CA GLY A 162 -15.19 10.62 -19.45
C GLY A 162 -16.00 11.61 -18.62
N LEU A 163 -15.85 12.92 -18.88
CA LEU A 163 -16.61 13.95 -18.18
C LEU A 163 -18.08 14.00 -18.64
N PRO A 164 -19.02 14.40 -17.78
CA PRO A 164 -20.48 14.26 -18.00
C PRO A 164 -21.05 15.37 -18.89
N PHE A 165 -20.74 15.35 -20.18
CA PHE A 165 -21.28 16.30 -21.16
C PHE A 165 -22.78 16.14 -21.44
N ASN A 166 -23.34 14.98 -21.10
CA ASN A 166 -24.77 14.68 -21.36
C ASN A 166 -25.67 15.08 -20.18
N ASP A 167 -25.11 15.63 -19.12
CA ASP A 167 -25.83 15.92 -17.88
C ASP A 167 -26.29 17.40 -17.77
N PHE A 168 -26.10 18.22 -18.82
CA PHE A 168 -26.52 19.62 -18.89
C PHE A 168 -27.11 20.04 -20.24
#